data_032c2434c514d68a6e5069c172a18ddd
#
_entry.id   032c2434c514d68a6e5069c172a18ddd
#
_cell.length_a   1.000
_cell.length_b   1.000
_cell.length_c   1.000
_cell.angle_alpha   90.00
_cell.angle_beta   90.00
_cell.angle_gamma   90.00
#
_symmetry.space_group_name_H-M   'P 1'
#
loop_
_entity.id
_entity.type
_entity.pdbx_description
1 polymer ?
#
loop_
_entity_poly.entity_id
_entity_poly.type
_entity_poly.pdbx_seq_one_letter_code
_entity_poly.pdbx_strand_id
1 'polypeptide(L)'
;WAVMSTSLAQVEGQTFPASSKVLLAPRRPEETVLYAGATVHTVSGETLTPGYLLAKGAKILSVSKAAPGTKPDRTVDLRGLHLFPGLILPTSSLGLTEISAVRATQDTTETGTFTPDVRAWLSVNPDSELIPVARANGITHALVLPLGGTVSGQSGVISLAGWTMEEMTVKAPVALHVFWPAMNLNATPKEFARGSKGKAPEEQAKERN
;
A
#
# COMPACT_ATOMS: atom_id res chain seq x y z
N TRP A 1 -8.17 8.79 4.69
CA TRP A 1 -9.41 8.49 3.97
C TRP A 1 -9.23 8.79 2.50
N ALA A 2 -9.62 7.86 1.65
CA ALA A 2 -9.58 8.00 0.21
C ALA A 2 -11.01 8.21 -0.31
N VAL A 3 -11.18 9.14 -1.23
CA VAL A 3 -12.42 9.28 -1.99
C VAL A 3 -12.24 8.44 -3.25
N MET A 4 -12.86 7.27 -3.29
CA MET A 4 -12.93 6.48 -4.49
C MET A 4 -14.08 6.99 -5.37
N SER A 5 -13.77 7.53 -6.54
CA SER A 5 -14.73 7.62 -7.63
C SER A 5 -14.75 6.25 -8.30
N THR A 6 -15.84 5.51 -8.15
CA THR A 6 -16.04 4.28 -8.89
C THR A 6 -16.31 4.60 -10.36
N SER A 7 -15.26 4.66 -11.18
CA SER A 7 -15.39 4.53 -12.61
C SER A 7 -14.86 3.16 -13.03
N LEU A 8 -15.55 2.10 -12.68
CA LEU A 8 -15.34 0.78 -13.30
C LEU A 8 -16.63 -0.04 -13.23
N ALA A 9 -17.02 -0.50 -14.40
CA ALA A 9 -18.15 -1.34 -14.77
C ALA A 9 -19.49 -0.61 -14.92
N GLN A 10 -19.89 -0.42 -16.16
CA GLN A 10 -21.29 -0.28 -16.53
C GLN A 10 -22.03 -1.53 -16.06
N VAL A 11 -22.71 -1.41 -14.95
CA VAL A 11 -23.88 -2.24 -14.67
C VAL A 11 -25.03 -1.55 -15.41
N GLU A 12 -25.60 -2.25 -16.39
CA GLU A 12 -26.71 -1.73 -17.20
C GLU A 12 -27.78 -1.10 -16.28
N GLY A 13 -28.07 0.18 -16.49
CA GLY A 13 -29.16 0.91 -15.87
C GLY A 13 -28.82 1.94 -14.80
N GLN A 14 -27.54 2.10 -14.37
CA GLN A 14 -27.16 3.20 -13.48
C GLN A 14 -26.38 4.28 -14.24
N THR A 15 -27.05 5.41 -14.51
CA THR A 15 -26.36 6.64 -14.91
C THR A 15 -25.62 7.18 -13.71
N PHE A 16 -24.32 6.89 -13.63
CA PHE A 16 -23.44 7.59 -12.70
C PHE A 16 -23.36 9.06 -13.13
N PRO A 17 -23.55 10.03 -12.22
CA PRO A 17 -23.34 11.42 -12.57
C PRO A 17 -21.91 11.55 -13.11
N ALA A 18 -21.78 12.20 -14.26
CA ALA A 18 -20.48 12.49 -14.87
C ALA A 18 -19.54 12.96 -13.76
N SER A 19 -18.40 12.31 -13.64
CA SER A 19 -17.39 12.55 -12.63
C SER A 19 -17.14 14.06 -12.49
N SER A 20 -17.89 14.70 -11.61
CA SER A 20 -17.56 16.03 -11.17
C SER A 20 -16.20 15.86 -10.48
N LYS A 21 -15.17 16.40 -11.11
CA LYS A 21 -13.82 16.44 -10.56
C LYS A 21 -13.92 17.10 -9.19
N VAL A 22 -14.06 16.30 -8.14
CA VAL A 22 -13.85 16.77 -6.79
C VAL A 22 -12.35 16.99 -6.68
N LEU A 23 -11.89 18.14 -7.19
CA LEU A 23 -10.54 18.60 -7.01
C LEU A 23 -10.42 18.94 -5.52
N LEU A 24 -9.95 17.98 -4.75
CA LEU A 24 -9.59 18.22 -3.35
C LEU A 24 -8.36 19.13 -3.39
N ALA A 25 -8.57 20.45 -3.21
CA ALA A 25 -7.48 21.37 -3.00
C ALA A 25 -6.62 20.89 -1.81
N PRO A 26 -5.30 21.06 -1.85
CA PRO A 26 -4.42 20.69 -0.76
C PRO A 26 -4.93 21.29 0.56
N ARG A 27 -4.93 20.45 1.60
CA ARG A 27 -5.41 20.82 2.93
C ARG A 27 -4.35 21.66 3.65
N ARG A 28 -4.77 22.78 4.25
CA ARG A 28 -3.89 23.52 5.18
C ARG A 28 -3.81 22.75 6.51
N PRO A 29 -2.65 22.75 7.20
CA PRO A 29 -2.46 21.94 8.42
C PRO A 29 -3.51 22.19 9.52
N GLU A 30 -4.00 23.43 9.67
CA GLU A 30 -4.97 23.81 10.70
C GLU A 30 -6.43 23.91 10.19
N GLU A 31 -6.65 23.70 8.90
CA GLU A 31 -7.97 23.82 8.28
C GLU A 31 -8.92 22.72 8.78
N THR A 32 -10.11 23.15 9.21
CA THR A 32 -11.22 22.24 9.54
C THR A 32 -12.09 22.03 8.32
N VAL A 33 -12.15 20.79 7.83
CA VAL A 33 -12.90 20.41 6.62
C VAL A 33 -14.02 19.46 6.99
N LEU A 34 -15.22 19.81 6.54
CA LEU A 34 -16.40 18.94 6.59
C LEU A 34 -16.62 18.26 5.25
N TYR A 35 -16.60 16.94 5.23
CA TYR A 35 -17.05 16.11 4.12
C TYR A 35 -18.49 15.73 4.37
N ALA A 36 -19.43 16.23 3.54
CA ALA A 36 -20.85 16.21 3.82
C ALA A 36 -21.64 15.34 2.83
N GLY A 37 -22.57 14.55 3.36
CA GLY A 37 -23.58 13.87 2.60
C GLY A 37 -23.16 12.59 1.90
N ALA A 38 -21.93 12.11 2.14
CA ALA A 38 -21.44 10.85 1.58
C ALA A 38 -22.14 9.62 2.18
N THR A 39 -22.04 8.49 1.49
CA THR A 39 -22.15 7.18 2.15
C THR A 39 -20.82 6.83 2.79
N VAL A 40 -20.72 6.97 4.11
CA VAL A 40 -19.46 6.74 4.84
C VAL A 40 -19.38 5.29 5.32
N HIS A 41 -18.39 4.57 4.83
CA HIS A 41 -18.08 3.20 5.23
C HIS A 41 -17.01 3.22 6.34
N THR A 42 -17.42 2.99 7.57
CA THR A 42 -16.50 3.02 8.72
C THR A 42 -15.62 1.78 8.83
N VAL A 43 -16.01 0.67 8.18
CA VAL A 43 -15.38 -0.66 8.20
C VAL A 43 -15.49 -1.36 9.55
N SER A 44 -15.26 -0.64 10.66
CA SER A 44 -15.36 -1.18 12.02
C SER A 44 -16.74 -1.02 12.67
N GLY A 45 -17.69 -0.37 11.98
CA GLY A 45 -19.03 -0.12 12.46
C GLY A 45 -20.06 -0.07 11.33
N GLU A 46 -21.19 0.61 11.56
CA GLU A 46 -22.24 0.73 10.57
C GLU A 46 -21.87 1.70 9.43
N THR A 47 -22.45 1.48 8.26
CA THR A 47 -22.39 2.43 7.13
C THR A 47 -23.36 3.59 7.41
N LEU A 48 -22.90 4.81 7.26
CA LEU A 48 -23.67 6.02 7.53
C LEU A 48 -24.13 6.68 6.23
N THR A 49 -25.44 6.78 6.04
CA THR A 49 -26.04 7.43 4.85
C THR A 49 -27.26 8.27 5.29
N PRO A 50 -27.23 9.61 5.14
CA PRO A 50 -26.07 10.43 4.82
C PRO A 50 -25.04 10.39 5.96
N GLY A 51 -23.77 10.47 5.59
CA GLY A 51 -22.68 10.53 6.55
C GLY A 51 -21.92 11.86 6.48
N TYR A 52 -21.37 12.28 7.60
CA TYR A 52 -20.60 13.50 7.76
C TYR A 52 -19.27 13.16 8.44
N LEU A 53 -18.17 13.56 7.83
CA LEU A 53 -16.85 13.42 8.40
C LEU A 53 -16.24 14.82 8.59
N LEU A 54 -15.92 15.16 9.82
CA LEU A 54 -15.23 16.39 10.18
C LEU A 54 -13.76 16.06 10.47
N ALA A 55 -12.85 16.74 9.80
CA ALA A 55 -11.43 16.55 9.99
C ALA A 55 -10.72 17.90 10.17
N LYS A 56 -9.71 17.95 11.05
CA LYS A 56 -8.82 19.09 11.22
C LYS A 56 -7.39 18.62 10.99
N GLY A 57 -6.70 19.26 10.04
CA GLY A 57 -5.37 18.82 9.65
C GLY A 57 -5.34 17.32 9.33
N ALA A 58 -4.46 16.57 9.95
CA ALA A 58 -4.32 15.12 9.76
C ALA A 58 -5.28 14.27 10.65
N LYS A 59 -6.12 14.90 11.49
CA LYS A 59 -6.97 14.18 12.44
C LYS A 59 -8.45 14.21 12.06
N ILE A 60 -9.12 13.08 12.21
CA ILE A 60 -10.57 13.00 12.16
C ILE A 60 -11.11 13.43 13.53
N LEU A 61 -11.99 14.42 13.55
CA LEU A 61 -12.61 14.90 14.78
C LEU A 61 -13.91 14.14 15.07
N SER A 62 -14.73 13.90 14.05
CA SER A 62 -15.98 13.16 14.18
C SER A 62 -16.41 12.51 12.87
N VAL A 63 -17.17 11.40 13.01
CA VAL A 63 -17.90 10.74 11.93
C VAL A 63 -19.30 10.48 12.45
N SER A 64 -20.34 10.98 11.77
CA SER A 64 -21.72 10.93 12.27
C SER A 64 -22.75 10.92 11.15
N LYS A 65 -24.01 10.53 11.47
CA LYS A 65 -25.17 10.66 10.58
C LYS A 65 -25.73 12.09 10.51
N ALA A 66 -25.44 12.91 11.53
CA ALA A 66 -25.91 14.28 11.60
C ALA A 66 -24.74 15.25 11.30
N ALA A 67 -25.07 16.38 10.70
CA ALA A 67 -24.11 17.45 10.49
C ALA A 67 -23.58 17.94 11.84
N PRO A 68 -22.25 18.11 12.01
CA PRO A 68 -21.68 18.60 13.24
C PRO A 68 -22.09 20.06 13.48
N GLY A 69 -22.34 20.41 14.74
CA GLY A 69 -22.65 21.81 15.13
C GLY A 69 -21.47 22.77 15.03
N THR A 70 -20.27 22.25 14.82
CA THR A 70 -19.05 23.07 14.65
C THR A 70 -19.00 23.62 13.24
N LYS A 71 -18.77 24.94 13.12
CA LYS A 71 -18.60 25.61 11.81
C LYS A 71 -17.26 25.19 11.20
N PRO A 72 -17.22 24.52 10.04
CA PRO A 72 -15.98 24.19 9.36
C PRO A 72 -15.44 25.41 8.60
N ASP A 73 -14.14 25.42 8.33
CA ASP A 73 -13.52 26.42 7.46
C ASP A 73 -13.88 26.14 6.00
N ARG A 74 -14.05 24.87 5.64
CA ARG A 74 -14.44 24.42 4.32
C ARG A 74 -15.40 23.24 4.39
N THR A 75 -16.38 23.23 3.48
CA THR A 75 -17.29 22.10 3.28
C THR A 75 -17.08 21.52 1.89
N VAL A 76 -16.95 20.20 1.82
CA VAL A 76 -16.88 19.43 0.57
C VAL A 76 -18.17 18.63 0.46
N ASP A 77 -18.96 18.89 -0.57
CA ASP A 77 -20.19 18.13 -0.85
C ASP A 77 -19.82 16.80 -1.53
N LEU A 78 -20.18 15.71 -0.87
CA LEU A 78 -19.93 14.33 -1.35
C LEU A 78 -21.24 13.55 -1.52
N ARG A 79 -22.37 14.23 -1.75
CA ARG A 79 -23.66 13.55 -2.00
C ARG A 79 -23.56 12.62 -3.19
N GLY A 80 -24.05 11.40 -3.04
CA GLY A 80 -23.97 10.35 -4.07
C GLY A 80 -22.61 9.68 -4.21
N LEU A 81 -21.61 10.06 -3.40
CA LEU A 81 -20.28 9.44 -3.36
C LEU A 81 -20.11 8.58 -2.11
N HIS A 82 -19.16 7.66 -2.19
CA HIS A 82 -18.78 6.79 -1.09
C HIS A 82 -17.44 7.25 -0.49
N LEU A 83 -17.35 7.27 0.82
CA LEU A 83 -16.15 7.61 1.57
C LEU A 83 -15.67 6.39 2.36
N PHE A 84 -14.44 5.97 2.09
CA PHE A 84 -13.80 4.82 2.72
C PHE A 84 -12.54 5.26 3.48
N PRO A 85 -12.09 4.49 4.49
CA PRO A 85 -10.71 4.56 4.97
C PRO A 85 -9.76 4.25 3.83
N GLY A 86 -8.59 4.91 3.83
CA GLY A 86 -7.53 4.57 2.88
C GLY A 86 -7.05 3.13 3.04
N LEU A 87 -6.82 2.45 1.92
CA LEU A 87 -6.31 1.09 1.92
C LEU A 87 -4.84 1.06 2.33
N ILE A 88 -4.45 -0.02 3.00
CA ILE A 88 -3.07 -0.30 3.38
C ILE A 88 -2.64 -1.59 2.68
N LEU A 89 -1.56 -1.54 1.92
CA LEU A 89 -0.94 -2.74 1.36
C LEU A 89 -0.10 -3.44 2.44
N PRO A 90 -0.45 -4.66 2.84
CA PRO A 90 0.26 -5.37 3.92
C PRO A 90 1.61 -5.94 3.46
N THR A 91 1.83 -6.08 2.16
CA THR A 91 3.09 -6.51 1.54
C THR A 91 3.24 -5.85 0.19
N SER A 92 4.39 -5.22 -0.07
CA SER A 92 4.58 -4.49 -1.31
C SER A 92 6.06 -4.32 -1.66
N SER A 93 6.34 -4.29 -2.95
CA SER A 93 7.60 -3.81 -3.53
C SER A 93 7.46 -2.43 -4.17
N LEU A 94 6.41 -1.70 -3.83
CA LEU A 94 6.10 -0.38 -4.39
C LEU A 94 7.24 0.60 -4.10
N GLY A 95 7.76 1.23 -5.16
CA GLY A 95 8.93 2.09 -5.08
C GLY A 95 10.27 1.36 -4.95
N LEU A 96 10.27 0.02 -4.77
CA LEU A 96 11.48 -0.82 -4.82
C LEU A 96 11.66 -1.49 -6.19
N THR A 97 10.63 -1.49 -7.02
CA THR A 97 10.67 -2.06 -8.37
C THR A 97 9.84 -1.20 -9.31
N GLU A 98 10.46 -0.72 -10.38
CA GLU A 98 9.75 0.03 -11.42
C GLU A 98 9.37 -0.89 -12.59
N ILE A 99 10.38 -1.52 -13.21
CA ILE A 99 10.18 -2.43 -14.34
C ILE A 99 10.73 -3.79 -13.98
N SER A 100 9.85 -4.76 -13.76
CA SER A 100 10.25 -6.11 -13.32
C SER A 100 11.19 -6.86 -14.27
N ALA A 101 11.19 -6.49 -15.56
CA ALA A 101 12.09 -7.07 -16.56
C ALA A 101 13.48 -6.42 -16.58
N VAL A 102 13.68 -5.29 -15.89
CA VAL A 102 14.93 -4.53 -15.89
C VAL A 102 15.58 -4.60 -14.51
N ARG A 103 16.64 -5.39 -14.37
CA ARG A 103 17.32 -5.61 -13.08
C ARG A 103 17.80 -4.31 -12.42
N ALA A 104 18.24 -3.33 -13.19
CA ALA A 104 18.73 -2.04 -12.70
C ALA A 104 17.64 -1.18 -12.01
N THR A 105 16.36 -1.55 -12.12
CA THR A 105 15.22 -0.86 -11.49
C THR A 105 14.61 -1.66 -10.34
N GLN A 106 15.34 -2.63 -9.82
CA GLN A 106 14.88 -3.54 -8.77
C GLN A 106 15.79 -3.44 -7.54
N ASP A 107 15.31 -2.86 -6.46
CA ASP A 107 15.99 -2.70 -5.18
C ASP A 107 15.35 -3.55 -4.06
N THR A 108 14.76 -4.67 -4.46
CA THR A 108 14.11 -5.58 -3.52
C THR A 108 15.07 -6.57 -2.87
N THR A 109 16.26 -6.77 -3.44
CA THR A 109 17.16 -7.88 -3.05
C THR A 109 18.60 -7.41 -2.95
N GLU A 110 19.23 -7.69 -1.83
CA GLU A 110 20.65 -7.49 -1.62
C GLU A 110 21.47 -8.76 -1.89
N THR A 111 22.80 -8.58 -1.98
CA THR A 111 23.73 -9.68 -2.15
C THR A 111 23.91 -10.45 -0.86
N GLY A 112 23.67 -11.76 -0.90
CA GLY A 112 23.81 -12.66 0.23
C GLY A 112 22.51 -13.33 0.62
N THR A 113 22.61 -14.31 1.52
CA THR A 113 21.46 -15.06 2.03
C THR A 113 21.05 -14.65 3.43
N PHE A 114 21.89 -13.85 4.11
CA PHE A 114 21.67 -13.42 5.49
C PHE A 114 22.03 -11.95 5.64
N THR A 115 21.02 -11.08 5.49
CA THR A 115 21.17 -9.62 5.45
C THR A 115 20.18 -8.93 6.41
N PRO A 116 20.25 -9.19 7.75
CA PRO A 116 19.25 -8.70 8.71
C PRO A 116 19.26 -7.18 8.92
N ASP A 117 20.33 -6.51 8.52
CA ASP A 117 20.58 -5.08 8.64
C ASP A 117 19.99 -4.27 7.48
N VAL A 118 19.59 -4.92 6.39
CA VAL A 118 18.95 -4.26 5.24
C VAL A 118 17.64 -3.61 5.65
N ARG A 119 17.45 -2.36 5.24
CA ARG A 119 16.30 -1.52 5.58
C ARG A 119 15.56 -1.13 4.30
N ALA A 120 14.59 -1.95 3.88
CA ALA A 120 13.93 -1.82 2.60
C ALA A 120 13.31 -0.43 2.36
N TRP A 121 12.77 0.21 3.39
CA TRP A 121 12.12 1.53 3.24
C TRP A 121 13.08 2.64 2.81
N LEU A 122 14.39 2.50 3.05
CA LEU A 122 15.39 3.49 2.65
C LEU A 122 15.69 3.46 1.14
N SER A 123 15.39 2.34 0.49
CA SER A 123 15.61 2.15 -0.96
C SER A 123 14.38 2.50 -1.80
N VAL A 124 13.29 2.93 -1.17
CA VAL A 124 12.08 3.32 -1.90
C VAL A 124 12.34 4.57 -2.73
N ASN A 125 12.01 4.52 -4.01
CA ASN A 125 12.05 5.68 -4.90
C ASN A 125 10.76 6.53 -4.72
N PRO A 126 10.85 7.75 -4.16
CA PRO A 126 9.67 8.61 -3.99
C PRO A 126 9.06 9.06 -5.32
N ASP A 127 9.86 9.11 -6.40
CA ASP A 127 9.43 9.52 -7.73
C ASP A 127 8.89 8.35 -8.58
N SER A 128 8.65 7.19 -7.95
CA SER A 128 8.08 6.03 -8.65
C SER A 128 6.72 6.36 -9.28
N GLU A 129 6.58 6.13 -10.58
CA GLU A 129 5.33 6.30 -11.32
C GLU A 129 4.21 5.38 -10.81
N LEU A 130 4.54 4.31 -10.08
CA LEU A 130 3.57 3.38 -9.50
C LEU A 130 2.89 3.95 -8.25
N ILE A 131 3.54 4.89 -7.54
CA ILE A 131 2.98 5.51 -6.34
C ILE A 131 1.71 6.32 -6.64
N PRO A 132 1.68 7.25 -7.60
CA PRO A 132 0.45 7.97 -7.94
C PRO A 132 -0.66 7.04 -8.47
N VAL A 133 -0.31 5.97 -9.18
CA VAL A 133 -1.28 4.95 -9.63
C VAL A 133 -1.91 4.24 -8.43
N ALA A 134 -1.10 3.81 -7.45
CA ALA A 134 -1.59 3.18 -6.23
C ALA A 134 -2.50 4.13 -5.43
N ARG A 135 -2.12 5.41 -5.30
CA ARG A 135 -2.95 6.44 -4.64
C ARG A 135 -4.29 6.65 -5.35
N ALA A 136 -4.29 6.66 -6.68
CA ALA A 136 -5.52 6.81 -7.48
C ALA A 136 -6.52 5.66 -7.22
N ASN A 137 -6.00 4.48 -6.83
CA ASN A 137 -6.79 3.32 -6.42
C ASN A 137 -7.13 3.29 -4.91
N GLY A 138 -6.91 4.39 -4.19
CA GLY A 138 -7.28 4.54 -2.78
C GLY A 138 -6.30 3.95 -1.78
N ILE A 139 -5.11 3.52 -2.22
CA ILE A 139 -4.06 3.05 -1.34
C ILE A 139 -3.34 4.26 -0.75
N THR A 140 -3.22 4.31 0.57
CA THR A 140 -2.60 5.43 1.29
C THR A 140 -1.28 5.07 1.93
N HIS A 141 -1.11 3.80 2.29
CA HIS A 141 0.09 3.28 2.96
C HIS A 141 0.48 1.93 2.39
N ALA A 142 1.76 1.61 2.45
CA ALA A 142 2.30 0.31 2.06
C ALA A 142 3.36 -0.16 3.06
N LEU A 143 3.34 -1.45 3.40
CA LEU A 143 4.46 -2.12 4.04
C LEU A 143 5.43 -2.54 2.94
N VAL A 144 6.56 -1.87 2.84
CA VAL A 144 7.63 -2.24 1.92
C VAL A 144 8.59 -3.19 2.61
N LEU A 145 8.93 -4.26 1.91
CA LEU A 145 9.74 -5.33 2.47
C LEU A 145 10.82 -5.79 1.48
N PRO A 146 11.99 -6.20 1.99
CA PRO A 146 13.04 -6.78 1.18
C PRO A 146 12.68 -8.24 0.82
N LEU A 147 13.18 -8.69 -0.31
CA LEU A 147 13.03 -10.04 -0.81
C LEU A 147 14.41 -10.69 -0.95
N GLY A 148 14.41 -12.01 -1.19
CA GLY A 148 15.64 -12.77 -1.42
C GLY A 148 16.34 -13.24 -0.14
N GLY A 149 17.22 -14.22 -0.30
CA GLY A 149 17.93 -14.84 0.81
C GLY A 149 17.04 -15.59 1.79
N THR A 150 17.64 -16.05 2.89
CA THR A 150 16.91 -16.66 4.01
C THR A 150 16.47 -15.59 5.02
N VAL A 151 17.36 -14.65 5.36
CA VAL A 151 17.04 -13.47 6.16
C VAL A 151 17.27 -12.26 5.28
N SER A 152 16.18 -11.64 4.81
CA SER A 152 16.26 -10.60 3.77
C SER A 152 16.39 -9.19 4.31
N GLY A 153 16.12 -8.98 5.62
CA GLY A 153 16.17 -7.66 6.22
C GLY A 153 14.85 -7.20 6.80
N GLN A 154 14.75 -5.90 7.00
CA GLN A 154 13.69 -5.25 7.76
C GLN A 154 12.73 -4.49 6.85
N SER A 155 11.45 -4.55 7.18
CA SER A 155 10.39 -3.77 6.51
C SER A 155 10.07 -2.48 7.24
N GLY A 156 9.46 -1.54 6.51
CA GLY A 156 8.88 -0.32 7.03
C GLY A 156 7.53 0.00 6.41
N VAL A 157 6.66 0.69 7.15
CA VAL A 157 5.43 1.26 6.62
C VAL A 157 5.72 2.65 6.11
N ILE A 158 5.37 2.87 4.84
CA ILE A 158 5.46 4.16 4.18
C ILE A 158 4.07 4.74 3.89
N SER A 159 3.95 6.05 3.96
CA SER A 159 2.86 6.81 3.36
C SER A 159 3.13 6.95 1.87
N LEU A 160 2.12 6.84 1.04
CA LEU A 160 2.26 7.10 -0.40
C LEU A 160 2.18 8.62 -0.72
N ALA A 161 2.29 9.48 0.29
CA ALA A 161 2.35 10.93 0.16
C ALA A 161 3.63 11.44 0.85
N GLY A 162 4.40 12.25 0.15
CA GLY A 162 5.69 12.79 0.57
C GLY A 162 6.65 12.87 -0.60
N TRP A 163 7.77 13.54 -0.43
CA TRP A 163 8.81 13.75 -1.43
C TRP A 163 10.16 13.18 -1.01
N THR A 164 10.33 12.88 0.27
CA THR A 164 11.54 12.27 0.81
C THR A 164 11.20 11.02 1.60
N MET A 165 12.18 10.17 1.82
CA MET A 165 12.00 8.95 2.61
C MET A 165 11.62 9.26 4.06
N GLU A 166 12.15 10.34 4.62
CA GLU A 166 11.83 10.80 5.96
C GLU A 166 10.37 11.18 6.10
N GLU A 167 9.82 11.92 5.11
CA GLU A 167 8.40 12.31 5.09
C GLU A 167 7.48 11.11 4.85
N MET A 168 7.90 10.17 4.00
CA MET A 168 7.12 8.99 3.66
C MET A 168 7.17 7.92 4.75
N THR A 169 8.23 7.83 5.54
CA THR A 169 8.36 6.80 6.59
C THR A 169 7.41 7.07 7.75
N VAL A 170 6.38 6.24 7.88
CA VAL A 170 5.40 6.32 8.99
C VAL A 170 5.89 5.55 10.21
N LYS A 171 6.41 4.35 9.97
CA LYS A 171 6.94 3.48 11.02
C LYS A 171 8.00 2.53 10.46
N ALA A 172 9.18 2.55 11.05
CA ALA A 172 10.27 1.64 10.73
C ALA A 172 11.23 1.50 11.92
N PRO A 173 11.84 0.32 12.14
CA PRO A 173 11.51 -0.95 11.49
C PRO A 173 10.17 -1.52 12.00
N VAL A 174 9.52 -2.37 11.19
CA VAL A 174 8.26 -3.04 11.56
C VAL A 174 8.48 -4.52 11.82
N ALA A 175 9.16 -5.22 10.91
CA ALA A 175 9.43 -6.66 11.02
C ALA A 175 10.75 -7.04 10.36
N LEU A 176 11.35 -8.13 10.81
CA LEU A 176 12.44 -8.84 10.15
C LEU A 176 11.83 -9.94 9.28
N HIS A 177 12.25 -10.01 8.02
CA HIS A 177 11.72 -10.97 7.06
C HIS A 177 12.63 -12.17 6.93
N VAL A 178 12.05 -13.35 7.21
CA VAL A 178 12.71 -14.64 7.08
C VAL A 178 11.93 -15.49 6.09
N PHE A 179 12.57 -15.86 4.99
CA PHE A 179 12.02 -16.74 3.98
C PHE A 179 12.57 -18.14 4.20
N TRP A 180 11.71 -19.01 4.73
CA TRP A 180 12.13 -20.37 4.99
C TRP A 180 12.40 -21.10 3.66
N PRO A 181 13.58 -21.70 3.49
CA PRO A 181 13.93 -22.40 2.25
C PRO A 181 12.98 -23.58 2.03
N ALA A 182 12.67 -23.84 0.76
CA ALA A 182 11.86 -24.99 0.42
C ALA A 182 12.56 -26.29 0.85
N MET A 183 11.90 -27.08 1.68
CA MET A 183 12.44 -28.36 2.20
C MET A 183 12.30 -29.50 1.19
N ASN A 184 11.64 -29.25 0.06
CA ASN A 184 11.46 -30.26 -0.98
C ASN A 184 12.79 -30.54 -1.69
N LEU A 185 13.15 -31.82 -1.76
CA LEU A 185 14.24 -32.29 -2.58
C LEU A 185 13.83 -32.30 -4.04
N ASN A 186 14.74 -31.94 -4.94
CA ASN A 186 14.50 -32.07 -6.35
C ASN A 186 14.66 -33.53 -6.75
N ALA A 187 13.52 -34.24 -6.91
CA ALA A 187 13.47 -35.64 -7.32
C ALA A 187 13.52 -35.86 -8.84
N THR A 188 13.69 -34.77 -9.62
CA THR A 188 13.81 -34.88 -11.09
C THR A 188 15.03 -35.71 -11.46
N PRO A 189 14.90 -36.74 -12.35
CA PRO A 189 16.04 -37.51 -12.82
C PRO A 189 17.14 -36.62 -13.39
N LYS A 190 18.41 -36.98 -13.19
CA LYS A 190 19.60 -36.18 -13.59
C LYS A 190 19.54 -35.75 -15.05
N GLU A 191 19.00 -36.56 -15.93
CA GLU A 191 18.87 -36.33 -17.36
C GLU A 191 17.96 -35.15 -17.71
N PHE A 192 16.99 -34.84 -16.83
CA PHE A 192 15.99 -33.77 -17.02
C PHE A 192 16.15 -32.61 -16.05
N ALA A 193 17.12 -32.66 -15.11
CA ALA A 193 17.33 -31.65 -14.09
C ALA A 193 18.00 -30.39 -14.68
N ARG A 194 17.19 -29.36 -14.99
CA ARG A 194 17.71 -28.02 -15.31
C ARG A 194 18.07 -27.29 -14.02
N GLY A 195 19.36 -26.97 -13.83
CA GLY A 195 19.81 -26.02 -12.80
C GLY A 195 20.39 -26.63 -11.51
N SER A 196 20.12 -27.86 -11.13
CA SER A 196 20.70 -28.49 -9.92
C SER A 196 21.96 -29.32 -10.18
N LYS A 197 22.65 -29.11 -11.30
CA LYS A 197 23.88 -29.83 -11.71
C LYS A 197 23.82 -31.38 -11.60
N GLY A 198 22.62 -31.95 -11.63
CA GLY A 198 22.43 -33.40 -11.58
C GLY A 198 22.84 -34.04 -10.26
N LYS A 199 22.87 -33.35 -9.13
CA LYS A 199 23.17 -33.91 -7.81
C LYS A 199 22.07 -34.86 -7.36
N ALA A 200 22.44 -35.97 -6.75
CA ALA A 200 21.48 -36.91 -6.17
C ALA A 200 20.70 -36.21 -5.01
N PRO A 201 19.44 -36.62 -4.74
CA PRO A 201 18.66 -36.06 -3.63
C PRO A 201 19.37 -36.10 -2.28
N GLU A 202 20.15 -37.14 -2.02
CA GLU A 202 20.95 -37.31 -0.81
C GLU A 202 22.10 -36.30 -0.70
N GLU A 203 22.75 -35.93 -1.81
CA GLU A 203 23.78 -34.90 -1.86
C GLU A 203 23.16 -33.50 -1.66
N GLN A 204 21.98 -33.29 -2.23
CA GLN A 204 21.23 -32.04 -2.01
C GLN A 204 20.79 -31.87 -0.55
N ALA A 205 20.44 -32.96 0.12
CA ALA A 205 20.07 -32.96 1.53
C ALA A 205 21.27 -32.61 2.45
N LYS A 206 22.47 -33.12 2.11
CA LYS A 206 23.71 -32.85 2.87
C LYS A 206 24.18 -31.39 2.76
N GLU A 207 23.91 -30.73 1.63
CA GLU A 207 24.28 -29.31 1.44
C GLU A 207 23.32 -28.32 2.13
N ARG A 208 22.16 -28.79 2.60
CA ARG A 208 21.16 -27.96 3.28
C ARG A 208 21.28 -27.99 4.82
N ASN A 209 22.05 -28.90 5.37
CA ASN A 209 22.38 -28.99 6.79
C ASN A 209 23.71 -28.31 7.07
#